data_32b4d93a288f904279ec5a4b2bd74893
#
_entry.id   32b4d93a288f904279ec5a4b2bd74893
#
_cell.length_a   1.000
_cell.length_b   1.000
_cell.length_c   1.000
_cell.angle_alpha   90.00
_cell.angle_beta   90.00
_cell.angle_gamma   90.00
#
_symmetry.space_group_name_H-M   'P 1'
#
loop_
_entity.id
_entity.type
_entity.pdbx_description
1 polymer ?
#
loop_
_entity_poly.entity_id
_entity_poly.type
_entity_poly.pdbx_seq_one_letter_code
_entity_poly.pdbx_strand_id
1 'polypeptide(L)'
;MSQDRPNKILFCGDPHGCFANVISAVHQYRPEAIVLLGDYNLDVPLERYLQAIIGMTQLFWIPGNHDFDSTAEYENLFHSALSYNNLHLKVVEIAGLRIAGLGGIFMGRIWRPGDIPKWLDRNHYMRCQPRNLTKMPLAIKHAIWHDEFERMKKTVRADILVTHEAPSCHRHGFSALDELAEAIGAKRIFHGHHHVYYQDTLLNGIKVTGVAIGGVTNLVGEQLMKR
;
A
#
# COMPACT_ATOMS: atom_id res chain seq x y z
N MET A 1 -12.44 28.00 8.00
CA MET A 1 -12.16 26.74 8.70
C MET A 1 -12.80 25.63 7.88
N SER A 2 -12.01 24.94 7.07
CA SER A 2 -12.49 23.78 6.30
C SER A 2 -12.66 22.65 7.31
N GLN A 3 -13.90 22.31 7.66
CA GLN A 3 -14.20 21.11 8.41
C GLN A 3 -13.67 19.92 7.59
N ASP A 4 -12.75 19.18 8.17
CA ASP A 4 -12.20 17.96 7.58
C ASP A 4 -13.35 16.98 7.28
N ARG A 5 -13.71 16.88 6.01
CA ARG A 5 -14.67 15.86 5.56
C ARG A 5 -13.96 14.51 5.69
N PRO A 6 -14.36 13.62 6.61
CA PRO A 6 -13.65 12.35 6.83
C PRO A 6 -13.64 11.45 5.58
N ASN A 7 -14.62 11.64 4.68
CA ASN A 7 -14.78 10.83 3.48
C ASN A 7 -14.12 11.43 2.23
N LYS A 8 -13.29 12.48 2.35
CA LYS A 8 -12.60 13.05 1.18
C LYS A 8 -11.55 12.13 0.59
N ILE A 9 -10.96 11.25 1.39
CA ILE A 9 -10.04 10.20 0.96
C ILE A 9 -10.50 8.89 1.58
N LEU A 10 -10.59 7.83 0.76
CA LEU A 10 -10.96 6.50 1.20
C LEU A 10 -9.79 5.53 1.00
N PHE A 11 -9.73 4.50 1.85
CA PHE A 11 -8.73 3.44 1.80
C PHE A 11 -9.44 2.09 1.65
N CYS A 12 -9.01 1.28 0.69
CA CYS A 12 -9.59 -0.04 0.44
C CYS A 12 -8.54 -1.13 0.64
N GLY A 13 -8.84 -2.12 1.50
CA GLY A 13 -8.03 -3.30 1.74
C GLY A 13 -8.37 -4.44 0.78
N ASP A 14 -7.33 -5.04 0.24
CA ASP A 14 -7.29 -6.37 -0.39
C ASP A 14 -8.56 -6.76 -1.18
N PRO A 15 -8.82 -6.17 -2.36
CA PRO A 15 -10.04 -6.44 -3.14
C PRO A 15 -10.18 -7.89 -3.58
N HIS A 16 -9.08 -8.61 -3.84
CA HIS A 16 -9.09 -10.00 -4.32
C HIS A 16 -10.17 -10.26 -5.39
N GLY A 17 -10.09 -9.54 -6.51
CA GLY A 17 -11.00 -9.61 -7.65
C GLY A 17 -12.39 -8.98 -7.43
N CYS A 18 -12.73 -8.53 -6.21
CA CYS A 18 -14.03 -7.96 -5.90
C CYS A 18 -13.95 -6.46 -5.59
N PHE A 19 -14.27 -5.62 -6.58
CA PHE A 19 -14.23 -4.16 -6.46
C PHE A 19 -15.59 -3.51 -6.19
N ALA A 20 -16.64 -4.30 -5.94
CA ALA A 20 -18.00 -3.78 -5.75
C ALA A 20 -18.09 -2.73 -4.63
N ASN A 21 -17.43 -2.98 -3.50
CA ASN A 21 -17.41 -2.05 -2.37
C ASN A 21 -16.67 -0.76 -2.69
N VAL A 22 -15.57 -0.82 -3.45
CA VAL A 22 -14.83 0.36 -3.94
C VAL A 22 -15.73 1.22 -4.80
N ILE A 23 -16.40 0.61 -5.78
CA ILE A 23 -17.32 1.29 -6.70
C ILE A 23 -18.48 1.90 -5.93
N SER A 24 -19.14 1.14 -5.05
CA SER A 24 -20.25 1.60 -4.22
C SER A 24 -19.84 2.78 -3.32
N ALA A 25 -18.67 2.70 -2.68
CA ALA A 25 -18.16 3.76 -1.82
C ALA A 25 -17.92 5.06 -2.60
N VAL A 26 -17.34 4.99 -3.81
CA VAL A 26 -17.12 6.17 -4.65
C VAL A 26 -18.45 6.79 -5.08
N HIS A 27 -19.44 5.98 -5.48
CA HIS A 27 -20.78 6.50 -5.83
C HIS A 27 -21.48 7.16 -4.66
N GLN A 28 -21.37 6.58 -3.46
CA GLN A 28 -22.07 7.05 -2.27
C GLN A 28 -21.41 8.27 -1.64
N TYR A 29 -20.09 8.25 -1.47
CA TYR A 29 -19.36 9.25 -0.68
C TYR A 29 -18.69 10.34 -1.51
N ARG A 30 -18.52 10.12 -2.84
CA ARG A 30 -17.88 11.07 -3.77
C ARG A 30 -16.54 11.59 -3.24
N PRO A 31 -15.59 10.70 -2.89
CA PRO A 31 -14.28 11.11 -2.39
C PRO A 31 -13.47 11.82 -3.47
N GLU A 32 -12.55 12.69 -3.07
CA GLU A 32 -11.55 13.27 -3.95
C GLU A 32 -10.55 12.19 -4.45
N ALA A 33 -10.23 11.23 -3.57
CA ALA A 33 -9.40 10.09 -3.94
C ALA A 33 -9.76 8.81 -3.17
N ILE A 34 -9.40 7.67 -3.77
CA ILE A 34 -9.34 6.38 -3.10
C ILE A 34 -7.94 5.78 -3.26
N VAL A 35 -7.42 5.18 -2.18
CA VAL A 35 -6.13 4.48 -2.14
C VAL A 35 -6.37 3.00 -1.89
N LEU A 36 -5.92 2.17 -2.82
CA LEU A 36 -6.02 0.71 -2.75
C LEU A 36 -4.74 0.15 -2.11
N LEU A 37 -4.86 -0.80 -1.18
CA LEU A 37 -3.77 -1.23 -0.28
C LEU A 37 -3.11 -2.57 -0.67
N GLY A 38 -3.30 -3.04 -1.92
CA GLY A 38 -2.66 -4.24 -2.46
C GLY A 38 -3.61 -5.43 -2.63
N ASP A 39 -3.07 -6.53 -3.14
CA ASP A 39 -3.71 -7.84 -3.32
C ASP A 39 -5.00 -7.78 -4.17
N TYR A 40 -4.82 -7.48 -5.46
CA TYR A 40 -5.93 -7.22 -6.38
C TYR A 40 -6.51 -8.47 -7.04
N ASN A 41 -5.67 -9.51 -7.33
CA ASN A 41 -6.04 -10.71 -8.11
C ASN A 41 -6.72 -10.35 -9.44
N LEU A 42 -5.94 -9.79 -10.36
CA LEU A 42 -6.43 -9.22 -11.62
C LEU A 42 -6.34 -10.23 -12.77
N ASP A 43 -7.47 -10.63 -13.32
CA ASP A 43 -7.57 -11.37 -14.58
C ASP A 43 -7.61 -10.45 -15.84
N VAL A 44 -7.92 -9.17 -15.64
CA VAL A 44 -7.87 -8.10 -16.66
C VAL A 44 -7.18 -6.87 -16.06
N PRO A 45 -6.72 -5.89 -16.87
CA PRO A 45 -6.10 -4.67 -16.37
C PRO A 45 -6.97 -3.91 -15.36
N LEU A 46 -6.32 -3.32 -14.33
CA LEU A 46 -6.97 -2.68 -13.17
C LEU A 46 -8.02 -1.64 -13.57
N GLU A 47 -7.78 -0.85 -14.63
CA GLU A 47 -8.74 0.13 -15.10
C GLU A 47 -10.07 -0.48 -15.58
N ARG A 48 -10.09 -1.75 -15.98
CA ARG A 48 -11.33 -2.43 -16.39
C ARG A 48 -12.24 -2.68 -15.19
N TYR A 49 -11.67 -3.08 -14.06
CA TYR A 49 -12.43 -3.23 -12.81
C TYR A 49 -12.99 -1.90 -12.30
N LEU A 50 -12.23 -0.83 -12.47
CA LEU A 50 -12.56 0.49 -11.93
C LEU A 50 -13.24 1.41 -12.95
N GLN A 51 -13.58 0.92 -14.14
CA GLN A 51 -14.12 1.73 -15.24
C GLN A 51 -15.35 2.57 -14.84
N ALA A 52 -16.20 2.05 -13.95
CA ALA A 52 -17.39 2.75 -13.48
C ALA A 52 -17.12 4.01 -12.64
N ILE A 53 -15.89 4.18 -12.15
CA ILE A 53 -15.50 5.30 -11.26
C ILE A 53 -14.32 6.12 -11.79
N ILE A 54 -13.73 5.73 -12.93
CA ILE A 54 -12.71 6.54 -13.61
C ILE A 54 -13.30 7.90 -13.96
N GLY A 55 -12.58 8.97 -13.60
CA GLY A 55 -13.04 10.36 -13.77
C GLY A 55 -13.97 10.90 -12.67
N MET A 56 -14.44 10.04 -11.74
CA MET A 56 -15.23 10.47 -10.59
C MET A 56 -14.38 10.76 -9.35
N THR A 57 -13.21 10.14 -9.25
CA THR A 57 -12.28 10.23 -8.14
C THR A 57 -10.86 9.97 -8.63
N GLN A 58 -9.85 10.44 -7.89
CA GLN A 58 -8.46 10.05 -8.16
C GLN A 58 -8.23 8.64 -7.59
N LEU A 59 -7.58 7.79 -8.38
CA LEU A 59 -7.31 6.40 -8.02
C LEU A 59 -5.81 6.23 -7.79
N PHE A 60 -5.42 5.82 -6.59
CA PHE A 60 -4.04 5.49 -6.23
C PHE A 60 -3.97 4.08 -5.69
N TRP A 61 -2.77 3.48 -5.73
CA TRP A 61 -2.59 2.13 -5.27
C TRP A 61 -1.15 1.83 -4.84
N ILE A 62 -1.00 0.84 -3.98
CA ILE A 62 0.27 0.19 -3.67
C ILE A 62 0.15 -1.30 -3.98
N PRO A 63 1.22 -2.01 -4.38
CA PRO A 63 1.14 -3.46 -4.54
C PRO A 63 1.14 -4.19 -3.20
N GLY A 64 0.44 -5.34 -3.15
CA GLY A 64 0.57 -6.35 -2.11
C GLY A 64 1.50 -7.49 -2.52
N ASN A 65 1.41 -8.65 -1.88
CA ASN A 65 2.23 -9.81 -2.23
C ASN A 65 1.60 -10.66 -3.34
N HIS A 66 0.26 -10.78 -3.39
CA HIS A 66 -0.44 -11.58 -4.40
C HIS A 66 -0.47 -10.93 -5.79
N ASP A 67 -0.13 -9.65 -5.92
CA ASP A 67 -0.01 -8.98 -7.22
C ASP A 67 1.19 -9.44 -8.06
N PHE A 68 1.96 -10.40 -7.55
CA PHE A 68 3.15 -10.99 -8.18
C PHE A 68 3.07 -12.52 -8.29
N ASP A 69 1.90 -13.12 -8.05
CA ASP A 69 1.72 -14.57 -8.09
C ASP A 69 1.83 -15.12 -9.52
N SER A 70 1.45 -14.33 -10.51
CA SER A 70 1.62 -14.64 -11.92
C SER A 70 2.11 -13.46 -12.75
N THR A 71 2.69 -13.75 -13.91
CA THR A 71 3.08 -12.71 -14.87
C THR A 71 1.85 -11.92 -15.35
N ALA A 72 0.71 -12.58 -15.53
CA ALA A 72 -0.52 -11.94 -15.97
C ALA A 72 -1.05 -10.93 -14.94
N GLU A 73 -1.12 -11.29 -13.66
CA GLU A 73 -1.53 -10.38 -12.59
C GLU A 73 -0.58 -9.19 -12.48
N TYR A 74 0.74 -9.44 -12.54
CA TYR A 74 1.73 -8.38 -12.57
C TYR A 74 1.52 -7.42 -13.74
N GLU A 75 1.33 -7.93 -14.96
CA GLU A 75 1.12 -7.11 -16.15
C GLU A 75 -0.20 -6.34 -16.10
N ASN A 76 -1.29 -6.98 -15.64
CA ASN A 76 -2.60 -6.35 -15.45
C ASN A 76 -2.59 -5.19 -14.45
N LEU A 77 -1.64 -5.18 -13.50
CA LEU A 77 -1.47 -4.08 -12.56
C LEU A 77 -0.44 -3.05 -13.05
N PHE A 78 0.78 -3.50 -13.34
CA PHE A 78 1.93 -2.61 -13.58
C PHE A 78 1.99 -2.05 -15.00
N HIS A 79 1.26 -2.64 -15.95
CA HIS A 79 1.11 -2.13 -17.33
C HIS A 79 -0.32 -1.63 -17.61
N SER A 80 -1.15 -1.49 -16.58
CA SER A 80 -2.48 -0.89 -16.66
C SER A 80 -2.42 0.60 -17.00
N ALA A 81 -3.52 1.17 -17.44
CA ALA A 81 -3.65 2.61 -17.63
C ALA A 81 -3.49 3.40 -16.33
N LEU A 82 -3.58 2.74 -15.15
CA LEU A 82 -3.38 3.31 -13.82
C LEU A 82 -1.98 3.06 -13.25
N SER A 83 -1.05 2.53 -14.03
CA SER A 83 0.30 2.16 -13.57
C SER A 83 1.10 3.31 -12.96
N TYR A 84 0.97 4.53 -13.48
CA TYR A 84 1.65 5.72 -12.94
C TYR A 84 1.08 6.21 -11.61
N ASN A 85 -0.10 5.74 -11.20
CA ASN A 85 -0.73 6.04 -9.92
C ASN A 85 -0.23 5.12 -8.79
N ASN A 86 0.75 4.27 -9.05
CA ASN A 86 1.44 3.49 -8.04
C ASN A 86 2.18 4.40 -7.06
N LEU A 87 1.84 4.31 -5.78
CA LEU A 87 2.44 5.09 -4.69
C LEU A 87 3.64 4.41 -4.03
N HIS A 88 3.99 3.18 -4.41
CA HIS A 88 5.13 2.50 -3.79
C HIS A 88 6.40 3.36 -3.89
N LEU A 89 7.00 3.71 -2.74
CA LEU A 89 8.14 4.61 -2.57
C LEU A 89 7.92 6.04 -3.07
N LYS A 90 6.68 6.49 -3.15
CA LYS A 90 6.32 7.84 -3.60
C LYS A 90 5.45 8.54 -2.57
N VAL A 91 5.31 9.85 -2.75
CA VAL A 91 4.39 10.71 -2.02
C VAL A 91 3.49 11.42 -3.00
N VAL A 92 2.22 11.53 -2.67
CA VAL A 92 1.24 12.33 -3.40
C VAL A 92 0.55 13.29 -2.44
N GLU A 93 0.20 14.47 -2.90
CA GLU A 93 -0.65 15.39 -2.15
C GLU A 93 -2.10 15.28 -2.64
N ILE A 94 -3.02 14.97 -1.73
CA ILE A 94 -4.44 14.82 -2.01
C ILE A 94 -5.21 15.58 -0.93
N ALA A 95 -6.08 16.49 -1.35
CA ALA A 95 -6.91 17.25 -0.42
C ALA A 95 -6.11 17.94 0.70
N GLY A 96 -4.90 18.42 0.41
CA GLY A 96 -4.00 19.08 1.34
C GLY A 96 -3.28 18.13 2.33
N LEU A 97 -3.32 16.81 2.10
CA LEU A 97 -2.61 15.79 2.88
C LEU A 97 -1.58 15.08 2.01
N ARG A 98 -0.37 14.92 2.53
CA ARG A 98 0.70 14.15 1.89
C ARG A 98 0.55 12.69 2.29
N ILE A 99 0.39 11.81 1.31
CA ILE A 99 0.24 10.38 1.49
C ILE A 99 1.47 9.69 0.91
N ALA A 100 2.22 8.98 1.74
CA ALA A 100 3.35 8.16 1.34
C ALA A 100 2.93 6.69 1.25
N GLY A 101 3.42 5.95 0.24
CA GLY A 101 3.11 4.55 0.04
C GLY A 101 4.32 3.63 0.15
N LEU A 102 4.15 2.51 0.87
CA LEU A 102 5.11 1.40 0.93
C LEU A 102 4.36 0.08 0.69
N GLY A 103 4.32 -0.36 -0.56
CA GLY A 103 3.74 -1.66 -0.92
C GLY A 103 4.71 -2.82 -0.79
N GLY A 104 4.20 -4.05 -0.97
CA GLY A 104 4.95 -5.28 -0.80
C GLY A 104 5.08 -5.74 0.64
N ILE A 105 5.93 -6.76 0.86
CA ILE A 105 6.11 -7.39 2.17
C ILE A 105 7.57 -7.49 2.57
N PHE A 106 7.83 -7.59 3.87
CA PHE A 106 9.14 -7.96 4.39
C PHE A 106 9.41 -9.45 4.16
N MET A 107 10.49 -9.74 3.46
CA MET A 107 10.82 -11.09 3.01
C MET A 107 12.21 -11.49 3.51
N GLY A 108 12.32 -12.43 4.46
CA GLY A 108 13.56 -12.79 5.11
C GLY A 108 14.69 -13.21 4.17
N ARG A 109 14.40 -13.76 2.98
CA ARG A 109 15.42 -14.04 1.96
C ARG A 109 16.00 -12.79 1.30
N ILE A 110 15.32 -11.64 1.40
CA ILE A 110 15.79 -10.34 0.92
C ILE A 110 16.22 -9.50 2.11
N TRP A 111 15.26 -9.14 2.96
CA TRP A 111 15.52 -8.45 4.21
C TRP A 111 14.31 -8.57 5.14
N ARG A 112 14.58 -8.81 6.43
CA ARG A 112 13.60 -8.72 7.50
C ARG A 112 14.07 -7.65 8.48
N PRO A 113 13.19 -6.75 8.94
CA PRO A 113 13.54 -5.75 9.96
C PRO A 113 14.14 -6.39 11.21
N GLY A 114 15.23 -5.79 11.71
CA GLY A 114 16.05 -6.34 12.79
C GLY A 114 17.25 -7.20 12.33
N ASP A 115 17.19 -7.73 11.10
CA ASP A 115 18.32 -8.49 10.55
C ASP A 115 19.30 -7.57 9.80
N ILE A 116 20.57 -8.00 9.74
CA ILE A 116 21.57 -7.36 8.89
C ILE A 116 21.18 -7.60 7.42
N PRO A 117 21.07 -6.55 6.59
CA PRO A 117 20.70 -6.70 5.18
C PRO A 117 21.69 -7.58 4.42
N LYS A 118 21.23 -8.66 3.83
CA LYS A 118 22.05 -9.55 3.01
C LYS A 118 22.48 -8.91 1.69
N TRP A 119 21.66 -8.02 1.18
CA TRP A 119 21.84 -7.35 -0.10
C TRP A 119 21.88 -5.84 0.09
N LEU A 120 22.84 -5.16 -0.56
CA LEU A 120 22.95 -3.70 -0.48
C LEU A 120 21.75 -3.01 -1.18
N ASP A 121 21.39 -3.54 -2.35
CA ASP A 121 20.30 -3.07 -3.20
C ASP A 121 19.89 -4.16 -4.21
N ARG A 122 18.86 -3.86 -5.03
CA ARG A 122 18.38 -4.74 -6.10
C ARG A 122 19.49 -5.10 -7.12
N ASN A 123 20.37 -4.16 -7.43
CA ASN A 123 21.46 -4.39 -8.38
C ASN A 123 22.53 -5.29 -7.77
N HIS A 124 22.87 -5.13 -6.48
CA HIS A 124 23.76 -6.04 -5.79
C HIS A 124 23.21 -7.46 -5.81
N TYR A 125 21.92 -7.65 -5.49
CA TYR A 125 21.28 -8.94 -5.59
C TYR A 125 21.46 -9.56 -6.99
N MET A 126 21.13 -8.82 -8.05
CA MET A 126 21.21 -9.31 -9.44
C MET A 126 22.63 -9.68 -9.85
N ARG A 127 23.63 -8.88 -9.44
CA ARG A 127 25.07 -9.20 -9.73
C ARG A 127 25.55 -10.49 -9.07
N CYS A 128 24.96 -10.85 -7.93
CA CYS A 128 25.31 -12.08 -7.19
C CYS A 128 24.55 -13.33 -7.68
N GLN A 129 23.64 -13.18 -8.65
CA GLN A 129 22.90 -14.32 -9.21
C GLN A 129 23.66 -14.99 -10.37
N PRO A 130 23.31 -16.23 -10.73
CA PRO A 130 23.85 -16.88 -11.92
C PRO A 130 23.67 -16.03 -13.18
N ARG A 131 24.64 -16.04 -14.09
CA ARG A 131 24.63 -15.19 -15.31
C ARG A 131 23.44 -15.40 -16.23
N ASN A 132 22.77 -16.53 -16.17
CA ASN A 132 21.55 -16.81 -16.92
C ASN A 132 20.28 -16.12 -16.34
N LEU A 133 20.37 -15.59 -15.12
CA LEU A 133 19.28 -14.78 -14.54
C LEU A 133 19.41 -13.33 -14.99
N THR A 134 18.78 -12.99 -16.10
CA THR A 134 18.88 -11.65 -16.71
C THR A 134 17.84 -10.65 -16.18
N LYS A 135 16.79 -11.13 -15.50
CA LYS A 135 15.72 -10.30 -14.92
C LYS A 135 15.44 -10.72 -13.49
N MET A 136 15.01 -9.76 -12.68
CA MET A 136 14.59 -10.04 -11.30
C MET A 136 13.40 -11.01 -11.29
N PRO A 137 13.49 -12.12 -10.53
CA PRO A 137 12.37 -13.05 -10.40
C PRO A 137 11.11 -12.37 -9.88
N LEU A 138 9.97 -12.72 -10.45
CA LEU A 138 8.68 -12.15 -10.04
C LEU A 138 8.44 -12.34 -8.53
N ALA A 139 8.73 -13.53 -8.02
CA ALA A 139 8.58 -13.91 -6.62
C ALA A 139 9.38 -13.10 -5.59
N ILE A 140 10.21 -12.13 -6.00
CA ILE A 140 10.91 -11.23 -5.08
C ILE A 140 10.73 -9.75 -5.43
N LYS A 141 9.99 -9.46 -6.50
CA LYS A 141 9.72 -8.06 -6.88
C LYS A 141 8.92 -7.31 -5.83
N HIS A 142 8.05 -8.02 -5.10
CA HIS A 142 7.24 -7.46 -4.01
C HIS A 142 7.99 -7.32 -2.67
N ALA A 143 9.25 -7.72 -2.60
CA ALA A 143 10.02 -7.56 -1.37
C ALA A 143 10.30 -6.08 -1.08
N ILE A 144 10.15 -5.69 0.17
CA ILE A 144 10.64 -4.40 0.68
C ILE A 144 12.16 -4.55 0.85
N TRP A 145 12.92 -3.64 0.23
CA TRP A 145 14.38 -3.63 0.27
C TRP A 145 14.88 -2.65 1.31
N HIS A 146 15.94 -3.03 2.03
CA HIS A 146 16.49 -2.21 3.11
C HIS A 146 16.93 -0.81 2.65
N ASP A 147 17.63 -0.71 1.51
CA ASP A 147 18.08 0.57 0.98
C ASP A 147 16.93 1.50 0.58
N GLU A 148 15.87 0.94 -0.01
CA GLU A 148 14.64 1.67 -0.38
C GLU A 148 13.90 2.16 0.87
N PHE A 149 13.78 1.31 1.89
CA PHE A 149 13.19 1.62 3.17
C PHE A 149 13.95 2.73 3.90
N GLU A 150 15.27 2.60 4.04
CA GLU A 150 16.11 3.59 4.69
C GLU A 150 16.16 4.93 3.95
N ARG A 151 16.12 4.89 2.60
CA ARG A 151 15.98 6.10 1.80
C ARG A 151 14.66 6.79 2.08
N MET A 152 13.56 6.04 2.14
CA MET A 152 12.23 6.59 2.44
C MET A 152 12.22 7.27 3.82
N LYS A 153 12.77 6.64 4.87
CA LYS A 153 12.92 7.25 6.22
C LYS A 153 13.64 8.60 6.17
N LYS A 154 14.69 8.72 5.37
CA LYS A 154 15.55 9.92 5.30
C LYS A 154 14.95 11.04 4.46
N THR A 155 14.30 10.73 3.34
CA THR A 155 13.97 11.71 2.31
C THR A 155 12.49 12.06 2.21
N VAL A 156 11.60 11.21 2.73
CA VAL A 156 10.15 11.40 2.64
C VAL A 156 9.61 12.17 3.83
N ARG A 157 8.59 13.00 3.59
CA ARG A 157 7.74 13.62 4.62
C ARG A 157 6.29 13.48 4.20
N ALA A 158 5.45 12.94 5.11
CA ALA A 158 4.05 12.67 4.82
C ALA A 158 3.18 12.81 6.09
N ASP A 159 1.90 13.02 5.89
CA ASP A 159 0.90 13.12 6.96
C ASP A 159 0.24 11.75 7.21
N ILE A 160 0.21 10.90 6.18
CA ILE A 160 -0.34 9.55 6.18
C ILE A 160 0.67 8.60 5.53
N LEU A 161 0.87 7.44 6.13
CA LEU A 161 1.58 6.31 5.56
C LEU A 161 0.57 5.23 5.16
N VAL A 162 0.60 4.77 3.91
CA VAL A 162 -0.14 3.57 3.49
C VAL A 162 0.84 2.44 3.23
N THR A 163 0.56 1.26 3.80
CA THR A 163 1.41 0.07 3.66
C THR A 163 0.56 -1.14 3.29
N HIS A 164 1.19 -2.16 2.73
CA HIS A 164 0.52 -3.46 2.66
C HIS A 164 0.71 -4.22 3.97
N GLU A 165 1.93 -4.29 4.48
CA GLU A 165 2.26 -4.88 5.80
C GLU A 165 1.72 -4.07 6.98
N ALA A 166 1.49 -4.75 8.11
CA ALA A 166 1.00 -4.15 9.34
C ALA A 166 2.13 -3.60 10.24
N PRO A 167 1.89 -2.50 10.99
CA PRO A 167 2.75 -2.04 12.07
C PRO A 167 2.66 -2.92 13.33
N SER A 168 3.49 -2.62 14.33
CA SER A 168 3.72 -3.47 15.52
C SER A 168 2.48 -3.79 16.36
N CYS A 169 1.42 -3.00 16.30
CA CYS A 169 0.18 -3.25 17.04
C CYS A 169 -0.58 -4.48 16.52
N HIS A 170 -0.28 -4.96 15.31
CA HIS A 170 -0.79 -6.24 14.84
C HIS A 170 0.15 -7.38 15.27
N ARG A 171 -0.39 -8.55 15.68
CA ARG A 171 0.40 -9.72 16.15
C ARG A 171 1.48 -10.20 15.17
N HIS A 172 1.31 -9.96 13.87
CA HIS A 172 2.27 -10.28 12.81
C HIS A 172 2.91 -9.04 12.19
N GLY A 173 2.76 -7.88 12.83
CA GLY A 173 3.26 -6.61 12.33
C GLY A 173 4.73 -6.36 12.65
N PHE A 174 5.24 -5.25 12.14
CA PHE A 174 6.65 -4.87 12.20
C PHE A 174 6.83 -3.48 12.81
N SER A 175 7.64 -3.40 13.89
CA SER A 175 8.01 -2.12 14.51
C SER A 175 8.77 -1.18 13.57
N ALA A 176 9.40 -1.72 12.53
CA ALA A 176 10.02 -0.91 11.49
C ALA A 176 9.03 0.04 10.80
N LEU A 177 7.75 -0.34 10.67
CA LEU A 177 6.72 0.54 10.10
C LEU A 177 6.33 1.66 11.06
N ASP A 178 6.38 1.42 12.37
CA ASP A 178 6.20 2.46 13.39
C ASP A 178 7.32 3.51 13.27
N GLU A 179 8.57 3.03 13.17
CA GLU A 179 9.76 3.87 12.98
C GLU A 179 9.72 4.65 11.67
N LEU A 180 9.29 4.01 10.58
CA LEU A 180 9.13 4.68 9.29
C LEU A 180 8.09 5.80 9.39
N ALA A 181 6.91 5.51 9.95
CA ALA A 181 5.85 6.49 10.10
C ALA A 181 6.29 7.69 10.93
N GLU A 182 6.99 7.45 12.04
CA GLU A 182 7.57 8.49 12.90
C GLU A 182 8.62 9.33 12.13
N ALA A 183 9.57 8.67 11.45
CA ALA A 183 10.64 9.34 10.73
C ALA A 183 10.12 10.25 9.61
N ILE A 184 9.06 9.86 8.90
CA ILE A 184 8.44 10.67 7.84
C ILE A 184 7.45 11.70 8.37
N GLY A 185 7.09 11.66 9.67
CA GLY A 185 6.17 12.58 10.34
C GLY A 185 4.69 12.21 10.20
N ALA A 186 4.38 11.00 9.74
CA ALA A 186 3.01 10.54 9.57
C ALA A 186 2.26 10.46 10.92
N LYS A 187 0.98 10.82 10.89
CA LYS A 187 0.09 10.75 12.06
C LYS A 187 -0.90 9.59 11.97
N ARG A 188 -0.95 8.94 10.83
CA ARG A 188 -1.83 7.81 10.56
C ARG A 188 -1.14 6.77 9.67
N ILE A 189 -1.45 5.48 9.93
CA ILE A 189 -1.10 4.36 9.07
C ILE A 189 -2.40 3.67 8.66
N PHE A 190 -2.55 3.37 7.36
CA PHE A 190 -3.56 2.46 6.85
C PHE A 190 -2.87 1.29 6.17
N HIS A 191 -3.30 0.06 6.45
CA HIS A 191 -2.68 -1.13 5.88
C HIS A 191 -3.70 -2.22 5.53
N GLY A 192 -3.33 -3.12 4.60
CA GLY A 192 -4.08 -4.30 4.19
C GLY A 192 -3.50 -5.60 4.77
N HIS A 193 -3.35 -6.62 3.92
CA HIS A 193 -2.66 -7.89 4.10
C HIS A 193 -3.30 -8.87 5.09
N HIS A 194 -3.75 -8.44 6.25
CA HIS A 194 -4.24 -9.34 7.29
C HIS A 194 -5.75 -9.56 7.27
N HIS A 195 -6.45 -8.92 6.34
CA HIS A 195 -7.88 -9.10 6.08
C HIS A 195 -8.82 -8.74 7.24
N VAL A 196 -8.30 -8.08 8.29
CA VAL A 196 -9.05 -7.76 9.52
C VAL A 196 -9.20 -6.26 9.67
N TYR A 197 -10.42 -5.81 9.95
CA TYR A 197 -10.64 -4.42 10.36
C TYR A 197 -10.33 -4.26 11.85
N TYR A 198 -9.49 -3.29 12.15
CA TYR A 198 -9.26 -2.81 13.51
C TYR A 198 -8.76 -1.37 13.50
N GLN A 199 -8.84 -0.72 14.64
CA GLN A 199 -8.18 0.54 14.91
C GLN A 199 -7.33 0.40 16.16
N ASP A 200 -6.16 1.03 16.16
CA ASP A 200 -5.25 1.07 17.28
C ASP A 200 -4.47 2.38 17.29
N THR A 201 -3.71 2.61 18.37
CA THR A 201 -2.82 3.77 18.51
C THR A 201 -1.48 3.29 19.02
N LEU A 202 -0.41 3.54 18.27
CA LEU A 202 0.95 3.20 18.67
C LEU A 202 1.39 4.03 19.88
N LEU A 203 2.43 3.56 20.57
CA LEU A 203 2.97 4.25 21.77
C LEU A 203 3.38 5.70 21.50
N ASN A 204 3.80 6.03 20.28
CA ASN A 204 4.14 7.38 19.83
C ASN A 204 2.93 8.22 19.40
N GLY A 205 1.69 7.72 19.59
CA GLY A 205 0.45 8.41 19.30
C GLY A 205 -0.02 8.32 17.85
N ILE A 206 0.68 7.60 16.96
CA ILE A 206 0.27 7.38 15.57
C ILE A 206 -0.94 6.46 15.54
N LYS A 207 -2.00 6.88 14.86
CA LYS A 207 -3.22 6.07 14.70
C LYS A 207 -3.06 5.05 13.58
N VAL A 208 -3.47 3.82 13.84
CA VAL A 208 -3.41 2.71 12.87
C VAL A 208 -4.82 2.25 12.54
N THR A 209 -5.04 1.97 11.26
CA THR A 209 -6.25 1.30 10.77
C THR A 209 -5.86 0.13 9.89
N GLY A 210 -6.14 -1.09 10.35
CA GLY A 210 -6.17 -2.27 9.50
C GLY A 210 -7.46 -2.28 8.69
N VAL A 211 -7.34 -2.36 7.37
CA VAL A 211 -8.51 -2.38 6.47
C VAL A 211 -8.80 -3.82 6.07
N ALA A 212 -10.01 -4.28 6.37
CA ALA A 212 -10.41 -5.66 6.08
C ALA A 212 -10.42 -5.96 4.58
N ILE A 213 -10.41 -7.25 4.25
CA ILE A 213 -10.55 -7.75 2.87
C ILE A 213 -11.78 -7.13 2.19
N GLY A 214 -11.58 -6.45 1.06
CA GLY A 214 -12.64 -5.76 0.32
C GLY A 214 -13.38 -4.68 1.13
N GLY A 215 -12.86 -4.31 2.32
CA GLY A 215 -13.39 -3.25 3.15
C GLY A 215 -12.96 -1.87 2.65
N VAL A 216 -13.75 -0.84 3.00
CA VAL A 216 -13.41 0.55 2.71
C VAL A 216 -13.53 1.37 3.99
N THR A 217 -12.50 2.16 4.29
CA THR A 217 -12.45 3.07 5.45
C THR A 217 -12.22 4.51 5.01
N ASN A 218 -12.60 5.44 5.86
CA ASN A 218 -12.35 6.87 5.65
C ASN A 218 -11.07 7.34 6.40
N LEU A 219 -10.76 8.64 6.30
CA LEU A 219 -9.59 9.27 6.92
C LEU A 219 -9.50 9.11 8.44
N VAL A 220 -10.62 8.97 9.15
CA VAL A 220 -10.62 8.77 10.60
C VAL A 220 -10.59 7.29 10.98
N GLY A 221 -10.53 6.41 9.99
CA GLY A 221 -10.47 4.95 10.18
C GLY A 221 -11.84 4.29 10.32
N GLU A 222 -12.95 5.01 10.19
CA GLU A 222 -14.29 4.44 10.23
C GLU A 222 -14.50 3.52 9.03
N GLN A 223 -14.99 2.30 9.28
CA GLN A 223 -15.33 1.35 8.22
C GLN A 223 -16.67 1.72 7.57
N LEU A 224 -16.61 2.12 6.31
CA LEU A 224 -17.79 2.53 5.52
C LEU A 224 -18.41 1.35 4.78
N MET A 225 -17.58 0.43 4.27
CA MET A 225 -18.00 -0.78 3.59
C MET A 225 -17.28 -1.99 4.19
N LYS A 226 -17.98 -3.11 4.24
CA LYS A 226 -17.44 -4.41 4.67
C LYS A 226 -17.87 -5.51 3.69
N ARG A 227 -16.99 -6.47 3.46
CA ARG A 227 -17.30 -7.67 2.66
C ARG A 227 -18.04 -8.70 3.49
#